data_27531b9833feffc5f2e55edf3e50e69b
#
_entry.id   27531b9833feffc5f2e55edf3e50e69b
#
_cell.length_a   1.000
_cell.length_b   1.000
_cell.length_c   1.000
_cell.angle_alpha   90.00
_cell.angle_beta   90.00
_cell.angle_gamma   90.00
#
_symmetry.space_group_name_H-M   'P 1'
#
loop_
_entity.id
_entity.type
_entity.pdbx_description
1 polymer ?
#
loop_
_entity_poly.entity_id
_entity_poly.type
_entity_poly.pdbx_seq_one_letter_code
_entity_poly.pdbx_strand_id
1 'polypeptide(L)'
;LVVEHVLAKDETGVRFSYTAQIPIQMELKTQNLIDKIPSYVSYVTKTLNEAGFEAFLVGGSVRDLVLGREPKDWDITTNAKPEEIIKLFEKTVYENSFGTVAVCILKDVTYETDLNVSHETYVDLSHNVSSETNKDTHNVKYLPDETLVKAGETNKYHIVEVTPYRLEGKYTDFRHPDEVIFSNKLEDDLKRRDFTINALALSVNNITDIFEGLKDIKNKLIKTVGDPDMRFNEDALRMLRAIRISLEIDFAIESETMNSISRNAHLIKNISNERIRDEFIKIINSPNPSYGIVLLNKLNLLQYIIPELEEGINCEQGGEHVFDVFNHLLEALNHAKNKNWPFIIRISALFHDIGKPRTRRLSNKIGKKKYTFYGHEVVGARMAKKIMERLKFSRKEIDLVYSLVYNHMFFSDTETITLSAVRRIIAKVGVDNIWTLMNVRECDRVGMKKVEAPYRLRKYFAMIEEALRDPISVKQLKINGDYLIKDIGIKPGPRMGYILNVLLEEVIDNPKLNETEILKARVLELDKLDDKNLAILANKAKETKENLEEQEVKKLHMK
;
A
#
# COMPACT_ATOMS: atom_id res chain seq x y z
N LEU A 1 1.36 27.89 -28.89
CA LEU A 1 0.33 26.89 -29.17
C LEU A 1 -0.28 26.51 -27.83
N VAL A 2 -1.41 27.13 -27.54
CA VAL A 2 -2.25 26.81 -26.37
C VAL A 2 -2.81 25.41 -26.64
N VAL A 3 -2.39 24.43 -25.88
CA VAL A 3 -3.08 23.15 -25.84
C VAL A 3 -4.34 23.40 -25.00
N GLU A 4 -5.46 23.64 -25.67
CA GLU A 4 -6.77 23.54 -25.04
C GLU A 4 -6.91 22.11 -24.51
N HIS A 5 -6.81 21.96 -23.20
CA HIS A 5 -7.27 20.76 -22.54
C HIS A 5 -8.79 20.74 -22.64
N VAL A 6 -9.28 20.12 -23.69
CA VAL A 6 -10.68 19.75 -23.82
C VAL A 6 -11.06 18.96 -22.58
N LEU A 7 -11.93 19.53 -21.78
CA LEU A 7 -12.70 18.83 -20.76
C LEU A 7 -13.57 17.80 -21.47
N ALA A 8 -13.00 16.67 -21.82
CA ALA A 8 -13.77 15.54 -22.26
C ALA A 8 -14.57 15.08 -21.03
N LYS A 9 -15.88 15.34 -21.05
CA LYS A 9 -16.81 14.46 -20.35
C LYS A 9 -16.57 13.10 -20.96
N ASP A 10 -15.83 12.24 -20.23
CA ASP A 10 -15.83 10.86 -20.62
C ASP A 10 -17.24 10.29 -20.35
N GLU A 11 -17.54 9.18 -20.98
CA GLU A 11 -18.84 8.50 -20.89
C GLU A 11 -19.20 8.07 -19.45
N THR A 12 -18.28 8.23 -18.48
CA THR A 12 -18.45 7.86 -17.07
C THR A 12 -19.02 9.00 -16.21
N GLY A 13 -19.08 10.23 -16.73
CA GLY A 13 -19.72 11.37 -16.04
C GLY A 13 -18.94 11.94 -14.85
N VAL A 14 -17.72 11.49 -14.58
CA VAL A 14 -16.86 11.99 -13.51
C VAL A 14 -16.20 13.29 -13.95
N ARG A 15 -16.48 14.40 -13.24
CA ARG A 15 -15.80 15.68 -13.46
C ARG A 15 -14.46 15.70 -12.76
N PHE A 16 -13.38 15.65 -13.52
CA PHE A 16 -12.04 15.92 -13.01
C PHE A 16 -11.73 17.41 -13.22
N SER A 17 -11.56 18.17 -12.15
CA SER A 17 -11.12 19.55 -12.22
C SER A 17 -9.59 19.60 -12.26
N TYR A 18 -9.02 19.86 -13.42
CA TYR A 18 -7.65 20.33 -13.52
C TYR A 18 -7.66 21.84 -13.26
N THR A 19 -7.07 22.27 -12.16
CA THR A 19 -6.75 23.69 -11.96
C THR A 19 -5.59 24.03 -12.88
N ALA A 20 -5.87 24.83 -13.91
CA ALA A 20 -4.83 25.46 -14.73
C ALA A 20 -4.01 26.39 -13.82
N GLN A 21 -2.83 25.93 -13.41
CA GLN A 21 -1.88 26.77 -12.70
C GLN A 21 -0.99 27.53 -13.69
N ILE A 22 -0.74 28.78 -13.34
CA ILE A 22 0.07 29.79 -14.01
C ILE A 22 1.44 29.22 -14.46
N PRO A 23 1.97 29.59 -15.66
CA PRO A 23 3.30 29.16 -16.09
C PRO A 23 4.34 29.66 -15.10
N ILE A 24 5.04 28.74 -14.45
CA ILE A 24 6.20 29.05 -13.62
C ILE A 24 7.31 29.45 -14.56
N GLN A 25 7.71 30.73 -14.54
CA GLN A 25 8.93 31.21 -15.15
C GLN A 25 10.09 30.69 -14.27
N MET A 26 10.62 29.50 -14.62
CA MET A 26 11.74 28.88 -13.92
C MET A 26 13.05 29.40 -14.48
N GLU A 27 13.60 30.47 -13.92
CA GLU A 27 15.06 30.70 -13.90
C GLU A 27 15.64 29.77 -12.83
N LEU A 28 16.12 28.60 -13.24
CA LEU A 28 16.81 27.66 -12.37
C LEU A 28 18.20 28.20 -12.04
N LYS A 29 18.37 28.84 -10.90
CA LYS A 29 19.70 29.08 -10.31
C LYS A 29 20.10 27.79 -9.60
N THR A 30 21.07 27.09 -10.14
CA THR A 30 21.60 25.81 -9.61
C THR A 30 21.95 25.92 -8.12
N GLN A 31 22.47 27.07 -7.68
CA GLN A 31 22.79 27.34 -6.28
C GLN A 31 21.59 27.14 -5.34
N ASN A 32 20.40 27.60 -5.73
CA ASN A 32 19.19 27.43 -4.92
C ASN A 32 18.76 25.97 -4.74
N LEU A 33 19.22 25.06 -5.61
CA LEU A 33 18.97 23.62 -5.50
C LEU A 33 19.98 22.99 -4.56
N ILE A 34 21.25 23.41 -4.65
CA ILE A 34 22.35 22.88 -3.84
C ILE A 34 22.12 23.19 -2.37
N ASP A 35 21.64 24.40 -2.04
CA ASP A 35 21.36 24.84 -0.67
C ASP A 35 20.26 23.99 0.03
N LYS A 36 19.49 23.22 -0.75
CA LYS A 36 18.46 22.30 -0.24
C LYS A 36 18.96 20.88 -0.04
N ILE A 37 20.18 20.56 -0.44
CA ILE A 37 20.76 19.22 -0.29
C ILE A 37 21.22 19.08 1.18
N PRO A 38 20.76 18.04 1.90
CA PRO A 38 21.22 17.79 3.26
C PRO A 38 22.73 17.58 3.35
N SER A 39 23.34 18.02 4.44
CA SER A 39 24.78 17.92 4.67
C SER A 39 25.31 16.49 4.56
N TYR A 40 24.58 15.50 5.02
CA TYR A 40 24.97 14.10 4.91
C TYR A 40 25.04 13.60 3.45
N VAL A 41 24.18 14.12 2.56
CA VAL A 41 24.22 13.81 1.12
C VAL A 41 25.41 14.51 0.45
N SER A 42 25.61 15.80 0.79
CA SER A 42 26.76 16.59 0.31
C SER A 42 28.09 15.97 0.76
N TYR A 43 28.13 15.41 1.97
CA TYR A 43 29.30 14.67 2.46
C TYR A 43 29.63 13.47 1.57
N VAL A 44 28.64 12.66 1.16
CA VAL A 44 28.86 11.49 0.31
C VAL A 44 29.38 11.90 -1.07
N THR A 45 28.78 12.92 -1.70
CA THR A 45 29.25 13.40 -3.02
C THR A 45 30.65 14.00 -2.93
N LYS A 46 30.95 14.77 -1.87
CA LYS A 46 32.27 15.37 -1.64
C LYS A 46 33.34 14.30 -1.46
N THR A 47 33.10 13.29 -0.62
CA THR A 47 34.05 12.19 -0.36
C THR A 47 34.38 11.42 -1.63
N LEU A 48 33.39 11.14 -2.49
CA LEU A 48 33.63 10.51 -3.79
C LEU A 48 34.48 11.39 -4.72
N ASN A 49 34.18 12.70 -4.81
CA ASN A 49 34.92 13.64 -5.66
C ASN A 49 36.35 13.84 -5.16
N GLU A 50 36.60 13.94 -3.86
CA GLU A 50 37.93 14.06 -3.26
C GLU A 50 38.78 12.81 -3.48
N ALA A 51 38.16 11.64 -3.60
CA ALA A 51 38.81 10.39 -3.99
C ALA A 51 39.10 10.28 -5.50
N GLY A 52 38.71 11.30 -6.29
CA GLY A 52 38.96 11.35 -7.74
C GLY A 52 37.89 10.72 -8.60
N PHE A 53 36.71 10.40 -8.02
CA PHE A 53 35.57 9.87 -8.74
C PHE A 53 34.54 10.98 -9.06
N GLU A 54 33.80 10.80 -10.15
CA GLU A 54 32.61 11.62 -10.42
C GLU A 54 31.48 11.21 -9.49
N ALA A 55 30.69 12.17 -8.97
CA ALA A 55 29.52 11.93 -8.16
C ALA A 55 28.40 12.94 -8.50
N PHE A 56 27.23 12.44 -8.87
CA PHE A 56 26.06 13.22 -9.23
C PHE A 56 24.84 12.74 -8.47
N LEU A 57 24.05 13.67 -7.96
CA LEU A 57 22.67 13.36 -7.58
C LEU A 57 21.85 13.07 -8.83
N VAL A 58 20.96 12.09 -8.79
CA VAL A 58 20.21 11.64 -9.96
C VAL A 58 18.79 11.21 -9.60
N GLY A 59 17.97 10.99 -10.62
CA GLY A 59 16.68 10.35 -10.44
C GLY A 59 15.59 11.25 -9.86
N GLY A 60 14.77 10.64 -9.00
CA GLY A 60 13.65 11.31 -8.36
C GLY A 60 14.05 12.49 -7.49
N SER A 61 15.21 12.44 -6.84
CA SER A 61 15.72 13.51 -5.98
C SER A 61 15.96 14.81 -6.77
N VAL A 62 16.60 14.73 -7.92
CA VAL A 62 16.84 15.92 -8.77
C VAL A 62 15.56 16.49 -9.32
N ARG A 63 14.66 15.64 -9.83
CA ARG A 63 13.33 16.06 -10.27
C ARG A 63 12.57 16.81 -9.17
N ASP A 64 12.54 16.25 -7.97
CA ASP A 64 11.77 16.82 -6.85
C ASP A 64 12.38 18.15 -6.39
N LEU A 65 13.73 18.28 -6.35
CA LEU A 65 14.41 19.56 -6.12
C LEU A 65 14.01 20.61 -7.15
N VAL A 66 14.04 20.25 -8.45
CA VAL A 66 13.64 21.14 -9.55
C VAL A 66 12.18 21.58 -9.43
N LEU A 67 11.30 20.70 -8.94
CA LEU A 67 9.88 21.01 -8.67
C LEU A 67 9.68 21.78 -7.35
N GLY A 68 10.74 22.06 -6.59
CA GLY A 68 10.64 22.71 -5.28
C GLY A 68 10.03 21.82 -4.19
N ARG A 69 10.07 20.50 -4.38
CA ARG A 69 9.59 19.49 -3.44
C ARG A 69 10.76 18.92 -2.63
N GLU A 70 10.51 18.47 -1.43
CA GLU A 70 11.50 17.75 -0.64
C GLU A 70 11.62 16.30 -1.14
N PRO A 71 12.82 15.85 -1.56
CA PRO A 71 13.06 14.48 -1.96
C PRO A 71 12.87 13.52 -0.78
N LYS A 72 12.29 12.34 -1.07
CA LYS A 72 12.13 11.28 -0.06
C LYS A 72 13.38 10.44 0.08
N ASP A 73 14.03 10.14 -1.05
CA ASP A 73 15.20 9.28 -1.15
C ASP A 73 16.29 10.04 -1.92
N TRP A 74 17.55 9.75 -1.62
CA TRP A 74 18.69 10.41 -2.22
C TRP A 74 19.56 9.39 -2.94
N ASP A 75 19.55 9.47 -4.28
CA ASP A 75 20.32 8.61 -5.16
C ASP A 75 21.53 9.35 -5.72
N ILE A 76 22.70 8.75 -5.60
CA ILE A 76 23.95 9.23 -6.20
C ILE A 76 24.37 8.21 -7.26
N THR A 77 24.87 8.71 -8.39
CA THR A 77 25.54 7.88 -9.40
C THR A 77 26.99 8.30 -9.55
N THR A 78 27.90 7.34 -9.80
CA THR A 78 29.36 7.55 -9.82
C THR A 78 30.04 6.62 -10.80
N ASN A 79 31.28 6.99 -11.24
CA ASN A 79 32.15 6.09 -11.97
C ASN A 79 32.99 5.18 -11.06
N ALA A 80 32.88 5.31 -9.73
CA ALA A 80 33.51 4.41 -8.77
C ALA A 80 32.85 3.03 -8.80
N LYS A 81 33.61 1.95 -8.69
CA LYS A 81 33.12 0.59 -8.54
C LYS A 81 32.65 0.32 -7.11
N PRO A 82 31.82 -0.70 -6.89
CA PRO A 82 31.30 -0.99 -5.55
C PRO A 82 32.39 -1.17 -4.49
N GLU A 83 33.48 -1.84 -4.83
CA GLU A 83 34.60 -2.09 -3.91
C GLU A 83 35.36 -0.80 -3.55
N GLU A 84 35.35 0.18 -4.46
CA GLU A 84 35.95 1.51 -4.24
C GLU A 84 35.04 2.35 -3.33
N ILE A 85 33.71 2.31 -3.56
CA ILE A 85 32.73 2.98 -2.70
C ILE A 85 32.82 2.45 -1.27
N ILE A 86 32.84 1.11 -1.10
CA ILE A 86 32.89 0.47 0.22
C ILE A 86 34.13 0.88 1.01
N LYS A 87 35.26 1.12 0.35
CA LYS A 87 36.50 1.54 1.02
C LYS A 87 36.49 2.99 1.50
N LEU A 88 35.65 3.84 0.93
CA LEU A 88 35.60 5.27 1.23
C LEU A 88 34.73 5.61 2.45
N PHE A 89 33.84 4.72 2.84
CA PHE A 89 32.87 4.99 3.91
C PHE A 89 32.95 3.94 5.01
N GLU A 90 32.82 4.39 6.25
CA GLU A 90 32.95 3.56 7.46
C GLU A 90 31.88 2.46 7.53
N LYS A 91 30.64 2.78 7.15
CA LYS A 91 29.52 1.82 7.19
C LYS A 91 28.76 1.84 5.86
N THR A 92 28.79 0.68 5.20
CA THR A 92 28.11 0.46 3.93
C THR A 92 27.39 -0.87 3.93
N VAL A 93 26.33 -0.98 3.11
CA VAL A 93 25.63 -2.23 2.83
C VAL A 93 25.60 -2.42 1.32
N TYR A 94 26.08 -3.57 0.85
CA TYR A 94 26.00 -3.93 -0.56
C TYR A 94 24.64 -4.53 -0.84
N GLU A 95 23.79 -3.81 -1.58
CA GLU A 95 22.36 -4.14 -1.63
C GLU A 95 22.00 -5.21 -2.64
N ASN A 96 22.75 -5.32 -3.75
CA ASN A 96 22.32 -6.23 -4.81
C ASN A 96 23.44 -6.57 -5.82
N SER A 97 23.17 -7.55 -6.70
CA SER A 97 24.04 -7.96 -7.80
C SER A 97 24.29 -6.86 -8.87
N PHE A 98 23.63 -5.71 -8.75
CA PHE A 98 23.72 -4.60 -9.72
C PHE A 98 24.71 -3.51 -9.32
N GLY A 99 25.39 -3.68 -8.19
CA GLY A 99 26.45 -2.79 -7.76
C GLY A 99 26.02 -1.61 -6.90
N THR A 100 24.75 -1.49 -6.52
CA THR A 100 24.30 -0.41 -5.63
C THR A 100 24.84 -0.63 -4.22
N VAL A 101 25.40 0.43 -3.62
CA VAL A 101 25.92 0.45 -2.26
C VAL A 101 25.12 1.47 -1.45
N ALA A 102 24.46 1.03 -0.38
CA ALA A 102 23.84 1.92 0.60
C ALA A 102 24.92 2.42 1.56
N VAL A 103 25.17 3.72 1.56
CA VAL A 103 26.06 4.40 2.49
C VAL A 103 25.27 4.85 3.71
N CYS A 104 25.67 4.40 4.91
CA CYS A 104 24.99 4.66 6.17
C CYS A 104 25.68 5.80 6.92
N ILE A 105 25.05 6.97 7.03
CA ILE A 105 25.57 8.18 7.64
C ILE A 105 24.89 8.41 8.99
N LEU A 106 25.65 8.58 10.07
CA LEU A 106 25.11 8.80 11.42
C LEU A 106 24.27 10.09 11.49
N LYS A 107 23.11 10.04 12.13
CA LYS A 107 22.19 11.20 12.26
C LYS A 107 22.68 12.28 13.23
N ASP A 108 23.45 11.91 14.22
CA ASP A 108 23.87 12.80 15.32
C ASP A 108 25.22 13.50 15.04
N VAL A 109 25.74 13.40 13.81
CA VAL A 109 27.02 14.01 13.41
C VAL A 109 26.74 15.15 12.45
N THR A 110 27.22 16.35 12.78
CA THR A 110 27.23 17.50 11.87
C THR A 110 28.40 17.31 10.88
N TYR A 111 28.08 17.12 9.62
CA TYR A 111 29.07 17.07 8.55
C TYR A 111 29.29 18.48 8.04
N GLU A 112 30.50 19.02 8.27
CA GLU A 112 30.87 20.35 7.78
C GLU A 112 30.97 20.33 6.26
N THR A 113 30.23 21.23 5.61
CA THR A 113 30.17 21.37 4.15
C THR A 113 31.02 22.53 3.62
N ASP A 114 31.81 23.20 4.49
CA ASP A 114 32.53 24.40 4.11
C ASP A 114 33.69 24.14 3.17
N LEU A 115 33.65 24.84 2.05
CA LEU A 115 34.63 24.85 0.97
C LEU A 115 36.00 25.47 1.35
N ASN A 116 36.18 25.87 2.62
CA ASN A 116 37.40 26.54 3.09
C ASN A 116 37.70 26.26 4.55
N VAL A 117 38.13 25.06 4.93
CA VAL A 117 38.96 24.92 6.16
C VAL A 117 39.96 23.78 5.98
N SER A 118 41.22 24.11 6.17
CA SER A 118 42.36 23.24 6.27
C SER A 118 42.22 22.15 7.33
N HIS A 119 42.70 20.96 7.00
CA HIS A 119 42.97 19.85 7.92
C HIS A 119 43.39 20.32 9.31
N GLU A 120 42.59 20.02 10.30
CA GLU A 120 43.00 19.71 11.69
C GLU A 120 41.74 19.67 12.59
N THR A 121 41.14 18.52 12.71
CA THR A 121 40.55 17.98 13.95
C THR A 121 39.88 16.64 13.64
N TYR A 122 40.72 15.62 13.51
CA TYR A 122 40.27 14.25 13.71
C TYR A 122 40.07 14.04 15.20
N VAL A 123 38.85 13.89 15.64
CA VAL A 123 38.59 13.28 16.96
C VAL A 123 38.88 11.79 16.82
N ASP A 124 40.01 11.38 17.35
CA ASP A 124 40.44 10.00 17.49
C ASP A 124 39.47 9.23 18.42
N LEU A 125 38.55 8.49 17.82
CA LEU A 125 37.67 7.54 18.51
C LEU A 125 38.27 6.11 18.48
N SER A 126 39.59 5.98 18.47
CA SER A 126 40.28 4.70 18.61
C SER A 126 40.43 4.26 20.06
N HIS A 127 39.34 3.97 20.77
CA HIS A 127 39.43 3.14 21.96
C HIS A 127 38.35 2.07 22.00
N ASN A 128 38.83 0.83 21.95
CA ASN A 128 38.18 -0.46 22.18
C ASN A 128 37.50 -1.18 21.01
N VAL A 129 38.31 -1.69 20.09
CA VAL A 129 38.06 -3.02 19.50
C VAL A 129 39.40 -3.80 19.49
N SER A 130 39.44 -4.86 20.26
CA SER A 130 40.56 -5.81 20.33
C SER A 130 40.82 -6.43 18.95
N SER A 131 42.09 -6.35 18.56
CA SER A 131 42.68 -6.99 17.38
C SER A 131 42.59 -8.51 17.44
N GLU A 132 41.83 -9.11 16.54
CA GLU A 132 42.14 -10.45 16.03
C GLU A 132 42.30 -10.39 14.51
N THR A 133 43.56 -10.44 14.12
CA THR A 133 43.99 -10.59 12.73
C THR A 133 43.65 -12.00 12.24
N ASN A 134 42.75 -12.11 11.26
CA ASN A 134 42.74 -13.26 10.37
C ASN A 134 42.78 -12.80 8.92
N LYS A 135 43.92 -13.06 8.30
CA LYS A 135 44.12 -13.02 6.85
C LYS A 135 43.34 -14.19 6.25
N ASP A 136 42.29 -13.87 5.51
CA ASP A 136 41.85 -14.68 4.37
C ASP A 136 40.97 -13.81 3.46
N THR A 137 41.56 -13.45 2.33
CA THR A 137 40.91 -12.83 1.18
C THR A 137 40.01 -13.88 0.51
N HIS A 138 38.78 -13.50 0.23
CA HIS A 138 37.70 -14.16 -0.50
C HIS A 138 36.58 -14.76 0.37
N ASN A 139 35.73 -13.88 0.90
CA ASN A 139 34.33 -14.21 1.17
C ASN A 139 33.53 -12.91 1.45
N VAL A 140 33.10 -12.23 0.38
CA VAL A 140 32.04 -11.23 0.49
C VAL A 140 30.75 -12.00 0.79
N LYS A 141 30.33 -12.01 2.05
CA LYS A 141 29.05 -12.58 2.44
C LYS A 141 27.93 -11.70 1.86
N TYR A 142 27.26 -12.20 0.83
CA TYR A 142 25.95 -11.74 0.43
C TYR A 142 24.99 -11.96 1.60
N LEU A 143 24.48 -10.88 2.18
CA LEU A 143 23.36 -10.96 3.12
C LEU A 143 22.06 -10.85 2.33
N PRO A 144 21.07 -11.73 2.55
CA PRO A 144 19.75 -11.63 1.94
C PRO A 144 19.03 -10.34 2.38
N ASP A 145 18.11 -9.83 1.55
CA ASP A 145 17.31 -8.61 1.72
C ASP A 145 16.64 -8.43 3.12
N GLU A 146 16.49 -9.50 3.89
CA GLU A 146 15.86 -9.47 5.21
C GLU A 146 16.81 -9.11 6.37
N THR A 147 18.09 -8.86 6.10
CA THR A 147 19.10 -8.52 7.11
C THR A 147 19.58 -7.08 7.06
N LEU A 148 18.94 -6.24 6.26
CA LEU A 148 19.16 -4.80 6.23
C LEU A 148 18.79 -4.19 7.59
N VAL A 149 19.80 -4.04 8.43
CA VAL A 149 19.75 -3.32 9.71
C VAL A 149 18.56 -3.76 10.59
N LYS A 150 18.79 -4.54 11.64
CA LYS A 150 17.78 -4.84 12.67
C LYS A 150 16.93 -3.60 12.91
N ALA A 151 15.62 -3.71 12.93
CA ALA A 151 14.63 -2.61 12.98
C ALA A 151 14.87 -1.53 14.07
N GLY A 152 15.83 -1.74 14.97
CA GLY A 152 16.28 -0.78 15.99
C GLY A 152 17.49 0.08 15.57
N GLU A 153 18.19 -0.25 14.48
CA GLU A 153 19.38 0.51 14.03
C GLU A 153 19.08 1.50 12.89
N THR A 154 18.01 1.31 12.13
CA THR A 154 17.57 2.25 11.06
C THR A 154 17.31 3.66 11.58
N ASN A 155 16.94 3.80 12.84
CA ASN A 155 16.72 5.12 13.47
C ASN A 155 18.01 5.93 13.70
N LYS A 156 19.21 5.31 13.59
CA LYS A 156 20.49 5.97 13.86
C LYS A 156 21.18 6.52 12.61
N TYR A 157 20.78 6.07 11.42
CA TYR A 157 21.49 6.39 10.18
C TYR A 157 20.57 7.04 9.14
N HIS A 158 21.12 7.99 8.37
CA HIS A 158 20.64 8.34 7.06
C HIS A 158 21.22 7.36 6.05
N ILE A 159 20.43 6.96 5.08
CA ILE A 159 20.85 6.06 4.01
C ILE A 159 20.92 6.85 2.72
N VAL A 160 22.05 6.74 2.00
CA VAL A 160 22.24 7.33 0.68
C VAL A 160 22.61 6.19 -0.28
N GLU A 161 21.83 6.00 -1.33
CA GLU A 161 22.11 4.98 -2.33
C GLU A 161 23.13 5.50 -3.34
N VAL A 162 24.25 4.76 -3.48
CA VAL A 162 25.32 5.09 -4.45
C VAL A 162 25.41 3.97 -5.48
N THR A 163 25.11 4.31 -6.73
CA THR A 163 25.07 3.35 -7.84
C THR A 163 26.18 3.66 -8.85
N PRO A 164 27.06 2.71 -9.19
CA PRO A 164 28.02 2.85 -10.27
C PRO A 164 27.37 3.10 -11.63
N TYR A 165 28.02 3.87 -12.50
CA TYR A 165 27.61 3.96 -13.90
C TYR A 165 27.62 2.58 -14.52
N ARG A 166 26.59 2.23 -15.25
CA ARG A 166 26.48 0.93 -15.88
C ARG A 166 25.75 0.98 -17.21
N LEU A 167 26.19 0.10 -18.10
CA LEU A 167 25.44 -0.35 -19.25
C LEU A 167 24.63 -1.57 -18.85
N GLU A 168 23.42 -1.63 -19.29
CA GLU A 168 22.57 -2.81 -19.08
C GLU A 168 22.52 -3.60 -20.39
N GLY A 169 22.83 -4.90 -20.29
CA GLY A 169 22.78 -5.83 -21.41
C GLY A 169 21.35 -6.18 -21.82
N LYS A 170 21.18 -7.29 -22.51
CA LYS A 170 19.84 -7.80 -22.84
C LYS A 170 19.09 -8.22 -21.57
N TYR A 171 17.79 -8.10 -21.61
CA TYR A 171 16.88 -8.50 -20.53
C TYR A 171 16.09 -9.75 -20.97
N THR A 172 16.50 -10.94 -20.54
CA THR A 172 15.78 -12.17 -20.84
C THR A 172 14.65 -12.43 -19.85
N ASP A 173 14.72 -11.90 -18.64
CA ASP A 173 13.71 -12.09 -17.59
C ASP A 173 12.79 -10.86 -17.35
N PHE A 174 12.84 -9.84 -18.22
CA PHE A 174 12.08 -8.57 -18.11
C PHE A 174 12.33 -7.79 -16.81
N ARG A 175 13.44 -8.06 -16.12
CA ARG A 175 13.79 -7.40 -14.86
C ARG A 175 15.29 -7.10 -14.74
N HIS A 176 16.10 -8.11 -15.01
CA HIS A 176 17.53 -8.04 -14.76
C HIS A 176 18.26 -8.06 -16.10
N PRO A 177 19.20 -7.14 -16.30
CA PRO A 177 20.09 -7.30 -17.43
C PRO A 177 20.90 -8.60 -17.25
N ASP A 178 21.03 -9.38 -18.30
CA ASP A 178 21.78 -10.65 -18.28
C ASP A 178 23.21 -10.43 -17.86
N GLU A 179 23.76 -9.25 -18.16
CA GLU A 179 25.10 -8.80 -17.76
C GLU A 179 25.06 -7.32 -17.36
N VAL A 180 25.75 -6.97 -16.27
CA VAL A 180 25.99 -5.60 -15.84
C VAL A 180 27.45 -5.25 -16.16
N ILE A 181 27.63 -4.31 -17.07
CA ILE A 181 28.95 -3.80 -17.43
C ILE A 181 29.08 -2.41 -16.81
N PHE A 182 30.05 -2.23 -15.89
CA PHE A 182 30.31 -0.90 -15.36
C PHE A 182 30.89 0.01 -16.44
N SER A 183 30.36 1.22 -16.52
CA SER A 183 30.76 2.25 -17.46
C SER A 183 31.53 3.37 -16.73
N ASN A 184 32.32 4.12 -17.49
CA ASN A 184 32.96 5.34 -16.99
C ASN A 184 32.24 6.61 -17.50
N LYS A 185 31.08 6.48 -18.15
CA LYS A 185 30.35 7.59 -18.76
C LYS A 185 28.99 7.78 -18.08
N LEU A 186 28.75 8.98 -17.58
CA LEU A 186 27.45 9.37 -17.01
C LEU A 186 26.27 9.16 -18.00
N GLU A 187 26.53 9.42 -19.31
CA GLU A 187 25.52 9.25 -20.36
C GLU A 187 24.92 7.85 -20.41
N ASP A 188 25.72 6.81 -20.16
CA ASP A 188 25.29 5.43 -20.17
C ASP A 188 24.31 5.16 -19.01
N ASP A 189 24.58 5.73 -17.82
CA ASP A 189 23.66 5.62 -16.67
C ASP A 189 22.36 6.38 -16.90
N LEU A 190 22.41 7.58 -17.45
CA LEU A 190 21.21 8.36 -17.74
C LEU A 190 20.35 7.72 -18.83
N LYS A 191 20.96 7.10 -19.84
CA LYS A 191 20.28 6.46 -20.97
C LYS A 191 19.42 5.25 -20.54
N ARG A 192 19.82 4.49 -19.52
CA ARG A 192 19.08 3.31 -19.04
C ARG A 192 17.87 3.64 -18.16
N ARG A 193 17.70 4.91 -17.75
CA ARG A 193 16.63 5.35 -16.85
C ARG A 193 15.26 5.28 -17.53
N ASP A 194 14.21 5.29 -16.71
CA ASP A 194 12.83 5.10 -17.16
C ASP A 194 12.30 6.32 -17.93
N PHE A 195 12.35 7.51 -17.31
CA PHE A 195 11.74 8.72 -17.85
C PHE A 195 12.73 9.88 -17.90
N THR A 196 12.54 10.78 -18.88
CA THR A 196 13.40 11.95 -19.09
C THR A 196 13.54 12.82 -17.85
N ILE A 197 12.43 13.01 -17.12
CA ILE A 197 12.38 13.78 -15.87
C ILE A 197 13.18 13.15 -14.73
N ASN A 198 13.50 11.87 -14.80
CA ASN A 198 14.35 11.13 -13.86
C ASN A 198 15.76 10.89 -14.39
N ALA A 199 16.05 11.30 -15.64
CA ALA A 199 17.35 11.18 -16.29
C ALA A 199 18.13 12.49 -16.22
N LEU A 200 18.04 13.18 -15.10
CA LEU A 200 18.76 14.40 -14.77
C LEU A 200 19.88 14.07 -13.78
N ALA A 201 21.05 14.66 -13.96
CA ALA A 201 22.15 14.55 -13.02
C ALA A 201 22.56 15.94 -12.51
N LEU A 202 22.59 16.12 -11.19
CA LEU A 202 22.95 17.38 -10.52
C LEU A 202 24.34 17.25 -9.89
N SER A 203 25.26 18.12 -10.31
CA SER A 203 26.55 18.36 -9.66
C SER A 203 26.52 19.66 -8.86
N VAL A 204 27.64 19.97 -8.18
CA VAL A 204 27.82 21.24 -7.47
C VAL A 204 27.68 22.47 -8.38
N ASN A 205 27.92 22.32 -9.67
CA ASN A 205 27.98 23.46 -10.58
C ASN A 205 26.82 23.53 -11.58
N ASN A 206 26.28 22.39 -12.00
CA ASN A 206 25.28 22.35 -13.08
C ASN A 206 24.37 21.14 -13.02
N ILE A 207 23.29 21.20 -13.82
CA ILE A 207 22.44 20.06 -14.13
C ILE A 207 22.81 19.56 -15.52
N THR A 208 23.16 18.28 -15.61
CA THR A 208 23.32 17.57 -16.88
C THR A 208 21.96 17.00 -17.31
N ASP A 209 21.46 17.47 -18.44
CA ASP A 209 20.17 17.07 -19.03
C ASP A 209 20.39 16.70 -20.52
N ILE A 210 20.57 15.43 -20.80
CA ILE A 210 20.84 14.92 -22.15
C ILE A 210 19.53 14.64 -22.91
N PHE A 211 18.45 14.38 -22.18
CA PHE A 211 17.19 13.88 -22.74
C PHE A 211 16.04 14.89 -22.64
N GLU A 212 16.34 16.19 -22.48
CA GLU A 212 15.36 17.29 -22.37
C GLU A 212 14.38 17.13 -21.17
N GLY A 213 14.81 16.50 -20.07
CA GLY A 213 14.00 16.26 -18.88
C GLY A 213 13.50 17.55 -18.23
N LEU A 214 14.30 18.63 -18.20
CA LEU A 214 13.90 19.94 -17.71
C LEU A 214 12.77 20.54 -18.54
N LYS A 215 12.79 20.33 -19.87
CA LYS A 215 11.73 20.76 -20.78
C LYS A 215 10.43 19.99 -20.51
N ASP A 216 10.55 18.67 -20.26
CA ASP A 216 9.41 17.83 -19.94
C ASP A 216 8.83 18.17 -18.55
N ILE A 217 9.67 18.50 -17.57
CA ILE A 217 9.23 19.05 -16.26
C ILE A 217 8.45 20.34 -16.46
N LYS A 218 8.97 21.28 -17.26
CA LYS A 218 8.29 22.54 -17.56
C LYS A 218 6.94 22.33 -18.25
N ASN A 219 6.85 21.31 -19.12
CA ASN A 219 5.62 20.96 -19.84
C ASN A 219 4.70 20.04 -19.04
N LYS A 220 5.10 19.63 -17.84
CA LYS A 220 4.39 18.65 -16.99
C LYS A 220 4.13 17.33 -17.72
N LEU A 221 5.13 16.76 -18.37
CA LEU A 221 5.04 15.53 -19.15
C LEU A 221 5.90 14.41 -18.55
N ILE A 222 5.36 13.20 -18.57
CA ILE A 222 6.07 11.94 -18.33
C ILE A 222 6.38 11.33 -19.70
N LYS A 223 7.65 11.31 -20.07
CA LYS A 223 8.13 10.76 -21.33
C LYS A 223 9.25 9.77 -21.07
N THR A 224 9.26 8.65 -21.77
CA THR A 224 10.35 7.67 -21.65
C THR A 224 11.68 8.22 -22.21
N VAL A 225 12.78 7.74 -21.65
CA VAL A 225 14.11 7.96 -22.24
C VAL A 225 14.24 7.09 -23.51
N GLY A 226 14.31 7.70 -24.68
CA GLY A 226 14.38 6.98 -25.95
C GLY A 226 13.06 6.35 -26.36
N ASP A 227 13.13 5.21 -27.05
CA ASP A 227 11.95 4.49 -27.56
C ASP A 227 11.14 3.84 -26.43
N PRO A 228 9.83 4.17 -26.27
CA PRO A 228 9.02 3.63 -25.18
C PRO A 228 8.80 2.11 -25.29
N ASP A 229 8.67 1.55 -26.50
CA ASP A 229 8.48 0.11 -26.67
C ASP A 229 9.73 -0.65 -26.20
N MET A 230 10.93 -0.15 -26.51
CA MET A 230 12.16 -0.73 -25.99
C MET A 230 12.23 -0.65 -24.47
N ARG A 231 11.90 0.51 -23.89
CA ARG A 231 11.94 0.72 -22.43
C ARG A 231 10.98 -0.22 -21.67
N PHE A 232 9.78 -0.47 -22.20
CA PHE A 232 8.82 -1.37 -21.56
C PHE A 232 9.14 -2.85 -21.79
N ASN A 233 9.84 -3.19 -22.87
CA ASN A 233 10.36 -4.55 -23.08
C ASN A 233 11.53 -4.88 -22.15
N GLU A 234 12.32 -3.90 -21.72
CA GLU A 234 13.39 -4.09 -20.72
C GLU A 234 12.81 -4.35 -19.32
N ASP A 235 11.93 -3.50 -18.85
CA ASP A 235 11.21 -3.66 -17.57
C ASP A 235 9.78 -3.17 -17.70
N ALA A 236 8.86 -4.10 -17.82
CA ALA A 236 7.43 -3.81 -17.97
C ALA A 236 6.84 -3.09 -16.73
N LEU A 237 7.49 -3.14 -15.56
CA LEU A 237 7.06 -2.38 -14.38
C LEU A 237 7.11 -0.87 -14.62
N ARG A 238 7.95 -0.40 -15.54
CA ARG A 238 8.00 1.02 -15.94
C ARG A 238 6.64 1.57 -16.38
N MET A 239 5.76 0.72 -16.92
CA MET A 239 4.38 1.10 -17.26
C MET A 239 3.58 1.53 -16.03
N LEU A 240 3.64 0.77 -14.93
CA LEU A 240 3.01 1.14 -13.66
C LEU A 240 3.68 2.35 -13.02
N ARG A 241 5.01 2.45 -13.13
CA ARG A 241 5.77 3.60 -12.65
C ARG A 241 5.38 4.90 -13.36
N ALA A 242 5.10 4.86 -14.69
CA ALA A 242 4.60 6.01 -15.43
C ALA A 242 3.29 6.53 -14.83
N ILE A 243 2.33 5.62 -14.58
CA ILE A 243 1.05 5.97 -13.97
C ILE A 243 1.27 6.53 -12.56
N ARG A 244 2.05 5.83 -11.73
CA ARG A 244 2.33 6.27 -10.35
C ARG A 244 2.94 7.67 -10.30
N ILE A 245 4.00 7.92 -11.06
CA ILE A 245 4.69 9.21 -11.08
C ILE A 245 3.75 10.31 -11.59
N SER A 246 2.98 10.04 -12.63
CA SER A 246 1.94 10.96 -13.14
C SER A 246 1.00 11.42 -12.03
N LEU A 247 0.55 10.50 -11.17
CA LEU A 247 -0.34 10.81 -10.04
C LEU A 247 0.37 11.56 -8.90
N GLU A 248 1.63 11.23 -8.63
CA GLU A 248 2.41 11.82 -7.52
C GLU A 248 2.78 13.29 -7.77
N ILE A 249 3.10 13.64 -9.02
CA ILE A 249 3.55 14.98 -9.37
C ILE A 249 2.54 15.79 -10.22
N ASP A 250 1.38 15.19 -10.51
CA ASP A 250 0.30 15.80 -11.34
C ASP A 250 0.78 16.18 -12.75
N PHE A 251 1.44 15.22 -13.43
CA PHE A 251 1.92 15.35 -14.80
C PHE A 251 1.15 14.43 -15.74
N ALA A 252 0.92 14.89 -16.98
CA ALA A 252 0.37 14.06 -18.04
C ALA A 252 1.42 13.05 -18.56
N ILE A 253 0.97 11.86 -18.95
CA ILE A 253 1.82 10.94 -19.68
C ILE A 253 1.80 11.35 -21.15
N GLU A 254 2.96 11.43 -21.79
CA GLU A 254 3.12 11.78 -23.19
C GLU A 254 2.41 10.76 -24.09
N SER A 255 1.80 11.23 -25.21
CA SER A 255 0.90 10.41 -26.03
C SER A 255 1.53 9.13 -26.57
N GLU A 256 2.78 9.17 -27.06
CA GLU A 256 3.44 7.97 -27.58
C GLU A 256 3.81 7.01 -26.45
N THR A 257 4.21 7.55 -25.29
CA THR A 257 4.42 6.76 -24.07
C THR A 257 3.12 6.05 -23.66
N MET A 258 1.97 6.74 -23.68
CA MET A 258 0.65 6.14 -23.40
C MET A 258 0.28 5.04 -24.39
N ASN A 259 0.45 5.30 -25.68
CA ASN A 259 0.16 4.33 -26.74
C ASN A 259 1.01 3.07 -26.59
N SER A 260 2.29 3.26 -26.28
CA SER A 260 3.21 2.15 -26.03
C SER A 260 2.83 1.35 -24.78
N ILE A 261 2.42 2.00 -23.67
CA ILE A 261 1.89 1.28 -22.49
C ILE A 261 0.72 0.39 -22.90
N SER A 262 -0.24 0.93 -23.65
CA SER A 262 -1.42 0.17 -24.06
C SER A 262 -1.09 -1.03 -24.97
N ARG A 263 -0.13 -0.86 -25.92
CA ARG A 263 0.35 -1.95 -26.80
C ARG A 263 1.08 -3.03 -26.02
N ASN A 264 1.87 -2.66 -25.03
CA ASN A 264 2.76 -3.54 -24.28
C ASN A 264 2.18 -3.99 -22.92
N ALA A 265 0.93 -3.64 -22.59
CA ALA A 265 0.30 -3.94 -21.31
C ALA A 265 0.38 -5.44 -20.93
N HIS A 266 0.35 -6.34 -21.93
CA HIS A 266 0.45 -7.78 -21.73
C HIS A 266 1.77 -8.24 -21.10
N LEU A 267 2.85 -7.47 -21.25
CA LEU A 267 4.17 -7.76 -20.69
C LEU A 267 4.19 -7.70 -19.16
N ILE A 268 3.19 -7.04 -18.53
CA ILE A 268 3.10 -6.96 -17.06
C ILE A 268 2.99 -8.35 -16.41
N LYS A 269 2.53 -9.36 -17.15
CA LYS A 269 2.47 -10.76 -16.71
C LYS A 269 3.85 -11.35 -16.36
N ASN A 270 4.92 -10.78 -16.91
CA ASN A 270 6.29 -11.23 -16.69
C ASN A 270 6.89 -10.64 -15.41
N ILE A 271 6.20 -9.67 -14.79
CA ILE A 271 6.66 -9.03 -13.57
C ILE A 271 6.15 -9.78 -12.35
N SER A 272 6.99 -9.92 -11.32
CA SER A 272 6.60 -10.55 -10.07
C SER A 272 5.45 -9.81 -9.39
N ASN A 273 4.53 -10.55 -8.79
CA ASN A 273 3.35 -9.97 -8.15
C ASN A 273 3.70 -9.05 -6.98
N GLU A 274 4.83 -9.27 -6.31
CA GLU A 274 5.36 -8.41 -5.25
C GLU A 274 5.69 -7.02 -5.79
N ARG A 275 6.39 -6.93 -6.92
CA ARG A 275 6.73 -5.65 -7.56
C ARG A 275 5.47 -4.90 -8.05
N ILE A 276 4.52 -5.65 -8.64
CA ILE A 276 3.22 -5.09 -9.05
C ILE A 276 2.47 -4.55 -7.82
N ARG A 277 2.41 -5.32 -6.72
CA ARG A 277 1.81 -4.89 -5.45
C ARG A 277 2.40 -3.58 -4.96
N ASP A 278 3.71 -3.47 -4.94
CA ASP A 278 4.40 -2.31 -4.37
C ASP A 278 4.11 -1.03 -5.18
N GLU A 279 4.06 -1.10 -6.50
CA GLU A 279 3.62 0.03 -7.33
C GLU A 279 2.11 0.29 -7.18
N PHE A 280 1.28 -0.75 -7.07
CA PHE A 280 -0.16 -0.62 -6.84
C PHE A 280 -0.47 0.06 -5.49
N ILE A 281 0.24 -0.29 -4.42
CA ILE A 281 0.13 0.39 -3.12
C ILE A 281 0.42 1.88 -3.26
N LYS A 282 1.47 2.25 -3.99
CA LYS A 282 1.84 3.66 -4.22
C LYS A 282 0.76 4.39 -5.03
N ILE A 283 0.15 3.73 -6.03
CA ILE A 283 -1.00 4.27 -6.80
C ILE A 283 -2.20 4.52 -5.87
N ILE A 284 -2.57 3.55 -5.03
CA ILE A 284 -3.69 3.69 -4.08
C ILE A 284 -3.42 4.78 -3.02
N ASN A 285 -2.17 4.99 -2.65
CA ASN A 285 -1.78 6.03 -1.70
C ASN A 285 -1.51 7.40 -2.35
N SER A 286 -1.57 7.50 -3.68
CA SER A 286 -1.35 8.74 -4.41
C SER A 286 -2.39 9.83 -4.11
N PRO A 287 -2.14 11.08 -4.54
CA PRO A 287 -3.13 12.16 -4.45
C PRO A 287 -4.42 11.92 -5.25
N ASN A 288 -4.38 11.12 -6.32
CA ASN A 288 -5.53 10.84 -7.19
C ASN A 288 -5.69 9.34 -7.48
N PRO A 289 -5.95 8.49 -6.47
CA PRO A 289 -5.94 7.03 -6.63
C PRO A 289 -7.04 6.52 -7.58
N SER A 290 -8.22 7.13 -7.58
CA SER A 290 -9.31 6.74 -8.47
C SER A 290 -8.96 6.99 -9.94
N TYR A 291 -8.32 8.12 -10.24
CA TYR A 291 -7.80 8.38 -11.57
C TYR A 291 -6.70 7.37 -11.97
N GLY A 292 -5.89 6.92 -11.00
CA GLY A 292 -4.93 5.85 -11.20
C GLY A 292 -5.59 4.54 -11.67
N ILE A 293 -6.69 4.13 -11.05
CA ILE A 293 -7.46 2.95 -11.47
C ILE A 293 -8.07 3.15 -12.87
N VAL A 294 -8.59 4.36 -13.17
CA VAL A 294 -9.09 4.68 -14.52
C VAL A 294 -7.98 4.61 -15.56
N LEU A 295 -6.78 5.10 -15.27
CA LEU A 295 -5.62 4.99 -16.17
C LEU A 295 -5.20 3.53 -16.38
N LEU A 296 -5.16 2.73 -15.32
CA LEU A 296 -4.86 1.30 -15.43
C LEU A 296 -5.86 0.59 -16.36
N ASN A 297 -7.14 0.92 -16.28
CA ASN A 297 -8.16 0.37 -17.17
C ASN A 297 -8.00 0.88 -18.61
N LYS A 298 -7.91 2.21 -18.82
CA LYS A 298 -7.76 2.82 -20.15
C LYS A 298 -6.52 2.35 -20.91
N LEU A 299 -5.44 2.04 -20.18
CA LEU A 299 -4.17 1.56 -20.73
C LEU A 299 -4.07 0.01 -20.78
N ASN A 300 -5.20 -0.68 -20.60
CA ASN A 300 -5.30 -2.14 -20.67
C ASN A 300 -4.45 -2.89 -19.61
N LEU A 301 -3.99 -2.25 -18.54
CA LEU A 301 -3.20 -2.87 -17.49
C LEU A 301 -4.08 -3.54 -16.43
N LEU A 302 -5.27 -2.98 -16.14
CA LEU A 302 -6.14 -3.44 -15.06
C LEU A 302 -6.56 -4.91 -15.24
N GLN A 303 -6.85 -5.32 -16.47
CA GLN A 303 -7.23 -6.70 -16.83
C GLN A 303 -6.17 -7.75 -16.45
N TYR A 304 -4.90 -7.36 -16.31
CA TYR A 304 -3.81 -8.26 -15.94
C TYR A 304 -3.50 -8.23 -14.44
N ILE A 305 -3.91 -7.17 -13.73
CA ILE A 305 -3.62 -6.96 -12.31
C ILE A 305 -4.83 -7.33 -11.45
N ILE A 306 -5.97 -6.70 -11.71
CA ILE A 306 -7.23 -6.91 -10.97
C ILE A 306 -8.41 -6.90 -11.97
N PRO A 307 -8.54 -7.93 -12.83
CA PRO A 307 -9.65 -8.01 -13.80
C PRO A 307 -11.02 -8.00 -13.14
N GLU A 308 -11.09 -8.41 -11.88
CA GLU A 308 -12.34 -8.45 -11.12
C GLU A 308 -12.97 -7.06 -10.92
N LEU A 309 -12.18 -5.97 -10.96
CA LEU A 309 -12.72 -4.60 -10.91
C LEU A 309 -13.45 -4.23 -12.20
N GLU A 310 -12.98 -4.73 -13.35
CA GLU A 310 -13.60 -4.43 -14.65
C GLU A 310 -15.01 -5.04 -14.80
N GLU A 311 -15.31 -6.09 -14.03
CA GLU A 311 -16.67 -6.67 -13.99
C GLU A 311 -17.72 -5.66 -13.49
N GLY A 312 -17.28 -4.64 -12.76
CA GLY A 312 -18.12 -3.55 -12.24
C GLY A 312 -18.50 -2.49 -13.29
N ILE A 313 -17.79 -2.42 -14.41
CA ILE A 313 -18.04 -1.43 -15.48
C ILE A 313 -19.40 -1.71 -16.11
N ASN A 314 -20.23 -0.66 -16.19
CA ASN A 314 -21.62 -0.74 -16.67
C ASN A 314 -22.51 -1.73 -15.88
N CYS A 315 -22.10 -2.16 -14.68
CA CYS A 315 -22.92 -2.97 -13.79
C CYS A 315 -23.87 -2.06 -13.00
N GLU A 316 -25.04 -1.76 -13.59
CA GLU A 316 -26.07 -0.94 -12.93
C GLU A 316 -26.51 -1.53 -11.61
N GLN A 317 -26.60 -0.69 -10.58
CA GLN A 317 -27.03 -1.09 -9.24
C GLN A 317 -28.54 -0.89 -9.01
N GLY A 318 -29.12 0.15 -9.58
CA GLY A 318 -30.51 0.52 -9.37
C GLY A 318 -30.78 1.16 -8.00
N GLY A 319 -32.04 1.40 -7.68
CA GLY A 319 -32.46 1.97 -6.38
C GLY A 319 -31.93 3.37 -6.13
N GLU A 320 -31.27 3.57 -5.01
CA GLU A 320 -30.74 4.84 -4.55
C GLU A 320 -29.31 5.14 -5.07
N HIS A 321 -28.65 4.18 -5.77
CA HIS A 321 -27.31 4.37 -6.32
C HIS A 321 -27.36 5.26 -7.56
N VAL A 322 -26.39 6.18 -7.66
CA VAL A 322 -26.22 7.09 -8.82
C VAL A 322 -25.27 6.49 -9.85
N PHE A 323 -24.31 5.70 -9.39
CA PHE A 323 -23.22 5.13 -10.18
C PHE A 323 -23.44 3.65 -10.47
N ASP A 324 -22.79 3.12 -11.52
CA ASP A 324 -22.53 1.69 -11.64
C ASP A 324 -21.57 1.20 -10.55
N VAL A 325 -21.32 -0.11 -10.48
CA VAL A 325 -20.47 -0.68 -9.42
C VAL A 325 -19.04 -0.13 -9.51
N PHE A 326 -18.45 -0.06 -10.71
CA PHE A 326 -17.08 0.42 -10.88
C PHE A 326 -16.90 1.86 -10.41
N ASN A 327 -17.75 2.77 -10.88
CA ASN A 327 -17.68 4.18 -10.50
C ASN A 327 -18.00 4.39 -9.02
N HIS A 328 -18.90 3.59 -8.44
CA HIS A 328 -19.16 3.61 -7.00
C HIS A 328 -17.90 3.25 -6.19
N LEU A 329 -17.18 2.20 -6.58
CA LEU A 329 -15.93 1.80 -5.93
C LEU A 329 -14.85 2.89 -6.04
N LEU A 330 -14.77 3.58 -7.17
CA LEU A 330 -13.85 4.72 -7.37
C LEU A 330 -14.20 5.89 -6.45
N GLU A 331 -15.48 6.23 -6.31
CA GLU A 331 -15.92 7.30 -5.43
C GLU A 331 -15.71 6.94 -3.95
N ALA A 332 -15.92 5.68 -3.55
CA ALA A 332 -15.59 5.18 -2.23
C ALA A 332 -14.09 5.30 -1.91
N LEU A 333 -13.22 4.97 -2.88
CA LEU A 333 -11.77 5.15 -2.78
C LEU A 333 -11.39 6.63 -2.65
N ASN A 334 -12.01 7.50 -3.44
CA ASN A 334 -11.81 8.95 -3.39
C ASN A 334 -12.20 9.52 -2.02
N HIS A 335 -13.30 9.07 -1.47
CA HIS A 335 -13.74 9.49 -0.14
C HIS A 335 -12.70 9.11 0.92
N ALA A 336 -12.24 7.86 0.92
CA ALA A 336 -11.19 7.39 1.84
C ALA A 336 -9.91 8.22 1.72
N LYS A 337 -9.51 8.57 0.49
CA LYS A 337 -8.36 9.46 0.23
C LYS A 337 -8.60 10.87 0.77
N ASN A 338 -9.77 11.47 0.55
CA ASN A 338 -10.09 12.83 1.00
C ASN A 338 -10.10 12.96 2.53
N LYS A 339 -10.39 11.85 3.23
CA LYS A 339 -10.28 11.72 4.70
C LYS A 339 -8.86 11.44 5.18
N ASN A 340 -7.88 11.32 4.30
CA ASN A 340 -6.50 10.90 4.60
C ASN A 340 -6.41 9.56 5.35
N TRP A 341 -7.35 8.65 5.11
CA TRP A 341 -7.34 7.34 5.73
C TRP A 341 -6.23 6.44 5.17
N PRO A 342 -5.68 5.54 5.99
CA PRO A 342 -4.57 4.66 5.60
C PRO A 342 -4.96 3.66 4.51
N PHE A 343 -3.95 3.05 3.89
CA PHE A 343 -4.07 2.10 2.79
C PHE A 343 -5.15 1.02 3.00
N ILE A 344 -5.21 0.43 4.19
CA ILE A 344 -6.18 -0.65 4.50
C ILE A 344 -7.62 -0.18 4.29
N ILE A 345 -7.95 1.05 4.67
CA ILE A 345 -9.31 1.58 4.46
C ILE A 345 -9.53 1.87 2.97
N ARG A 346 -8.54 2.45 2.29
CA ARG A 346 -8.62 2.76 0.85
C ARG A 346 -8.85 1.51 0.01
N ILE A 347 -8.09 0.44 0.27
CA ILE A 347 -8.22 -0.82 -0.48
C ILE A 347 -9.51 -1.56 -0.12
N SER A 348 -9.96 -1.49 1.15
CA SER A 348 -11.24 -2.05 1.56
C SER A 348 -12.41 -1.31 0.93
N ALA A 349 -12.34 0.02 0.82
CA ALA A 349 -13.31 0.83 0.10
C ALA A 349 -13.36 0.49 -1.40
N LEU A 350 -12.21 0.25 -2.04
CA LEU A 350 -12.14 -0.19 -3.43
C LEU A 350 -12.74 -1.60 -3.64
N PHE A 351 -12.74 -2.45 -2.64
CA PHE A 351 -13.18 -3.84 -2.76
C PHE A 351 -14.52 -4.16 -2.10
N HIS A 352 -15.15 -3.24 -1.34
CA HIS A 352 -16.32 -3.59 -0.53
C HIS A 352 -17.47 -4.17 -1.36
N ASP A 353 -17.71 -3.64 -2.53
CA ASP A 353 -18.79 -4.02 -3.44
C ASP A 353 -18.33 -4.81 -4.69
N ILE A 354 -17.08 -5.26 -4.73
CA ILE A 354 -16.51 -5.99 -5.88
C ILE A 354 -17.27 -7.29 -6.21
N GLY A 355 -18.03 -7.83 -5.27
CA GLY A 355 -18.87 -9.03 -5.43
C GLY A 355 -20.21 -8.77 -6.12
N LYS A 356 -20.64 -7.51 -6.27
CA LYS A 356 -21.96 -7.16 -6.82
C LYS A 356 -22.18 -7.68 -8.24
N PRO A 357 -21.24 -7.55 -9.20
CA PRO A 357 -21.46 -8.06 -10.57
C PRO A 357 -21.81 -9.56 -10.60
N ARG A 358 -21.15 -10.36 -9.77
CA ARG A 358 -21.35 -11.83 -9.72
C ARG A 358 -22.60 -12.26 -8.98
N THR A 359 -23.19 -11.37 -8.17
CA THR A 359 -24.41 -11.65 -7.39
C THR A 359 -25.64 -10.92 -7.92
N ARG A 360 -25.48 -10.15 -9.01
CA ARG A 360 -26.56 -9.35 -9.61
C ARG A 360 -27.69 -10.24 -10.11
N ARG A 361 -28.92 -9.95 -9.68
CA ARG A 361 -30.15 -10.61 -10.12
C ARG A 361 -31.25 -9.60 -10.40
N LEU A 362 -32.08 -9.90 -11.40
CA LEU A 362 -33.29 -9.11 -11.67
C LEU A 362 -34.38 -9.47 -10.63
N SER A 363 -34.91 -8.47 -9.94
CA SER A 363 -36.04 -8.68 -9.02
C SER A 363 -37.34 -8.78 -9.83
N ASN A 364 -38.12 -9.84 -9.60
CA ASN A 364 -39.41 -10.07 -10.26
C ASN A 364 -40.56 -9.25 -9.63
N LYS A 365 -40.29 -8.25 -8.79
CA LYS A 365 -41.33 -7.39 -8.25
C LYS A 365 -41.89 -6.46 -9.32
N ILE A 366 -43.23 -6.56 -9.52
CA ILE A 366 -44.01 -5.85 -10.56
C ILE A 366 -43.75 -4.34 -10.48
N GLY A 367 -43.37 -3.73 -11.62
CA GLY A 367 -43.44 -2.30 -11.85
C GLY A 367 -42.15 -1.50 -11.98
N LYS A 368 -40.97 -2.01 -11.58
CA LYS A 368 -39.66 -1.38 -11.86
C LYS A 368 -38.57 -2.45 -11.95
N LYS A 369 -37.76 -2.41 -13.00
CA LYS A 369 -36.53 -3.22 -13.09
C LYS A 369 -35.65 -2.87 -11.89
N LYS A 370 -35.61 -3.74 -10.91
CA LYS A 370 -34.80 -3.55 -9.70
C LYS A 370 -33.83 -4.70 -9.58
N TYR A 371 -32.55 -4.37 -9.48
CA TYR A 371 -31.51 -5.38 -9.25
C TYR A 371 -31.37 -5.65 -7.76
N THR A 372 -31.02 -6.89 -7.41
CA THR A 372 -30.63 -7.33 -6.07
C THR A 372 -29.25 -7.95 -6.10
N PHE A 373 -28.53 -7.87 -4.97
CA PHE A 373 -27.12 -8.28 -4.85
C PHE A 373 -26.88 -9.08 -3.56
N TYR A 374 -27.82 -9.96 -3.21
CA TYR A 374 -27.70 -10.73 -1.97
C TYR A 374 -26.42 -11.55 -1.92
N GLY A 375 -25.71 -11.49 -0.79
CA GLY A 375 -24.45 -12.20 -0.55
C GLY A 375 -23.22 -11.58 -1.24
N HIS A 376 -23.32 -10.36 -1.80
CA HIS A 376 -22.18 -9.70 -2.43
C HIS A 376 -21.03 -9.46 -1.46
N GLU A 377 -21.32 -9.24 -0.18
CA GLU A 377 -20.31 -9.09 0.88
C GLU A 377 -19.49 -10.37 1.09
N VAL A 378 -20.13 -11.54 1.01
CA VAL A 378 -19.46 -12.84 1.13
C VAL A 378 -18.61 -13.13 -0.12
N VAL A 379 -19.21 -12.95 -1.30
CA VAL A 379 -18.53 -13.15 -2.59
C VAL A 379 -17.39 -12.15 -2.74
N GLY A 380 -17.62 -10.87 -2.43
CA GLY A 380 -16.65 -9.79 -2.48
C GLY A 380 -15.46 -10.02 -1.55
N ALA A 381 -15.70 -10.45 -0.32
CA ALA A 381 -14.63 -10.78 0.63
C ALA A 381 -13.74 -11.92 0.12
N ARG A 382 -14.33 -12.97 -0.47
CA ARG A 382 -13.58 -14.08 -1.09
C ARG A 382 -12.79 -13.62 -2.32
N MET A 383 -13.35 -12.72 -3.13
CA MET A 383 -12.65 -12.12 -4.27
C MET A 383 -11.49 -11.25 -3.79
N ALA A 384 -11.70 -10.35 -2.83
CA ALA A 384 -10.67 -9.50 -2.24
C ALA A 384 -9.50 -10.34 -1.67
N LYS A 385 -9.81 -11.41 -0.94
CA LYS A 385 -8.81 -12.35 -0.43
C LYS A 385 -7.96 -12.94 -1.55
N LYS A 386 -8.59 -13.49 -2.62
CA LYS A 386 -7.88 -14.08 -3.75
C LYS A 386 -7.02 -13.06 -4.50
N ILE A 387 -7.50 -11.83 -4.67
CA ILE A 387 -6.74 -10.73 -5.30
C ILE A 387 -5.49 -10.42 -4.47
N MET A 388 -5.65 -10.24 -3.17
CA MET A 388 -4.54 -9.90 -2.28
C MET A 388 -3.54 -11.06 -2.12
N GLU A 389 -4.00 -12.32 -2.10
CA GLU A 389 -3.13 -13.51 -2.12
C GLU A 389 -2.32 -13.58 -3.43
N ARG A 390 -2.96 -13.32 -4.59
CA ARG A 390 -2.30 -13.24 -5.90
C ARG A 390 -1.24 -12.16 -5.92
N LEU A 391 -1.53 -10.98 -5.36
CA LEU A 391 -0.62 -9.85 -5.26
C LEU A 391 0.37 -9.97 -4.09
N LYS A 392 0.41 -11.12 -3.37
CA LYS A 392 1.40 -11.38 -2.31
C LYS A 392 1.39 -10.38 -1.15
N PHE A 393 0.20 -9.93 -0.74
CA PHE A 393 0.05 -9.18 0.52
C PHE A 393 0.32 -10.05 1.73
N SER A 394 0.62 -9.44 2.87
CA SER A 394 0.82 -10.17 4.13
C SER A 394 -0.49 -10.80 4.62
N ARG A 395 -0.37 -11.93 5.33
CA ARG A 395 -1.54 -12.62 5.88
C ARG A 395 -2.40 -11.71 6.76
N LYS A 396 -1.76 -10.84 7.54
CA LYS A 396 -2.45 -9.88 8.41
C LYS A 396 -3.31 -8.89 7.61
N GLU A 397 -2.78 -8.35 6.52
CA GLU A 397 -3.53 -7.44 5.65
C GLU A 397 -4.69 -8.14 4.95
N ILE A 398 -4.44 -9.35 4.43
CA ILE A 398 -5.46 -10.17 3.77
C ILE A 398 -6.63 -10.45 4.70
N ASP A 399 -6.36 -10.94 5.92
CA ASP A 399 -7.39 -11.30 6.88
C ASP A 399 -8.18 -10.06 7.36
N LEU A 400 -7.50 -8.91 7.51
CA LEU A 400 -8.16 -7.66 7.87
C LEU A 400 -9.07 -7.15 6.76
N VAL A 401 -8.59 -7.03 5.52
CA VAL A 401 -9.41 -6.58 4.37
C VAL A 401 -10.57 -7.55 4.13
N TYR A 402 -10.34 -8.86 4.22
CA TYR A 402 -11.41 -9.86 4.16
C TYR A 402 -12.50 -9.58 5.20
N SER A 403 -12.11 -9.37 6.46
CA SER A 403 -13.04 -9.08 7.56
C SER A 403 -13.82 -7.79 7.33
N LEU A 404 -13.15 -6.72 6.85
CA LEU A 404 -13.78 -5.43 6.59
C LEU A 404 -14.79 -5.53 5.43
N VAL A 405 -14.42 -6.16 4.33
CA VAL A 405 -15.31 -6.36 3.17
C VAL A 405 -16.47 -7.28 3.53
N TYR A 406 -16.24 -8.35 4.28
CA TYR A 406 -17.29 -9.28 4.71
C TYR A 406 -18.33 -8.61 5.60
N ASN A 407 -17.93 -7.70 6.48
CA ASN A 407 -18.80 -7.11 7.49
C ASN A 407 -19.29 -5.70 7.14
N HIS A 408 -18.98 -5.13 5.95
CA HIS A 408 -19.33 -3.75 5.64
C HIS A 408 -20.86 -3.46 5.67
N MET A 409 -21.69 -4.47 5.45
CA MET A 409 -23.15 -4.36 5.41
C MET A 409 -23.86 -4.49 6.78
N PHE A 410 -23.11 -4.64 7.88
CA PHE A 410 -23.72 -5.06 9.16
C PHE A 410 -24.66 -4.04 9.82
N PHE A 411 -24.59 -2.77 9.45
CA PHE A 411 -25.49 -1.73 9.98
C PHE A 411 -26.48 -1.21 8.92
N SER A 412 -27.34 -2.07 8.42
CA SER A 412 -28.32 -1.66 7.41
C SER A 412 -29.48 -0.84 7.98
N ASP A 413 -29.85 -1.06 9.25
CA ASP A 413 -30.98 -0.37 9.88
C ASP A 413 -30.70 -0.03 11.35
N THR A 414 -30.61 1.29 11.64
CA THR A 414 -30.34 1.82 12.99
C THR A 414 -31.50 1.69 13.95
N GLU A 415 -32.74 1.46 13.47
CA GLU A 415 -33.93 1.42 14.34
C GLU A 415 -34.11 0.03 14.92
N THR A 416 -33.62 -0.99 14.23
CA THR A 416 -33.79 -2.40 14.60
C THR A 416 -32.57 -3.06 15.22
N ILE A 417 -31.37 -2.46 15.10
CA ILE A 417 -30.14 -3.04 15.63
C ILE A 417 -30.11 -2.99 17.17
N THR A 418 -29.71 -4.09 17.80
CA THR A 418 -29.54 -4.20 19.24
C THR A 418 -28.07 -4.02 19.66
N LEU A 419 -27.82 -3.62 20.91
CA LEU A 419 -26.46 -3.57 21.47
C LEU A 419 -25.78 -4.94 21.46
N SER A 420 -26.52 -6.04 21.64
CA SER A 420 -26.00 -7.39 21.50
C SER A 420 -25.46 -7.66 20.09
N ALA A 421 -26.16 -7.24 19.04
CA ALA A 421 -25.68 -7.35 17.67
C ALA A 421 -24.41 -6.51 17.45
N VAL A 422 -24.34 -5.30 18.03
CA VAL A 422 -23.14 -4.46 17.97
C VAL A 422 -21.95 -5.13 18.66
N ARG A 423 -22.14 -5.70 19.87
CA ARG A 423 -21.08 -6.43 20.59
C ARG A 423 -20.57 -7.63 19.78
N ARG A 424 -21.46 -8.40 19.14
CA ARG A 424 -21.06 -9.52 18.26
C ARG A 424 -20.19 -9.08 17.10
N ILE A 425 -20.54 -7.95 16.45
CA ILE A 425 -19.70 -7.42 15.38
C ILE A 425 -18.33 -6.98 15.90
N ILE A 426 -18.27 -6.30 17.05
CA ILE A 426 -17.01 -5.91 17.67
C ILE A 426 -16.19 -7.16 18.02
N ALA A 427 -16.79 -8.19 18.60
CA ALA A 427 -16.13 -9.46 18.91
C ALA A 427 -15.57 -10.14 17.64
N LYS A 428 -16.28 -10.06 16.51
CA LYS A 428 -15.91 -10.68 15.23
C LYS A 428 -14.78 -9.93 14.52
N VAL A 429 -14.83 -8.60 14.44
CA VAL A 429 -13.82 -7.79 13.72
C VAL A 429 -12.65 -7.39 14.61
N GLY A 430 -12.83 -7.46 15.91
CA GLY A 430 -11.88 -7.00 16.92
C GLY A 430 -12.09 -5.55 17.33
N VAL A 431 -11.81 -5.27 18.61
CA VAL A 431 -11.95 -3.93 19.22
C VAL A 431 -11.16 -2.88 18.45
N ASP A 432 -9.94 -3.19 18.05
CA ASP A 432 -9.05 -2.27 17.33
C ASP A 432 -9.55 -1.95 15.91
N ASN A 433 -10.38 -2.80 15.33
CA ASN A 433 -10.80 -2.72 13.93
C ASN A 433 -12.21 -2.16 13.72
N ILE A 434 -13.00 -2.01 14.78
CA ILE A 434 -14.40 -1.57 14.63
C ILE A 434 -14.51 -0.17 14.01
N TRP A 435 -13.62 0.75 14.39
CA TRP A 435 -13.59 2.09 13.79
C TRP A 435 -13.11 2.07 12.34
N THR A 436 -12.21 1.18 12.01
CA THR A 436 -11.79 0.92 10.61
C THR A 436 -12.97 0.43 9.78
N LEU A 437 -13.81 -0.48 10.33
CA LEU A 437 -15.01 -0.93 9.67
C LEU A 437 -16.02 0.21 9.48
N MET A 438 -16.19 1.10 10.47
CA MET A 438 -17.05 2.27 10.35
C MET A 438 -16.59 3.23 9.25
N ASN A 439 -15.27 3.39 9.06
CA ASN A 439 -14.73 4.18 7.96
C ASN A 439 -15.04 3.56 6.60
N VAL A 440 -14.95 2.24 6.45
CA VAL A 440 -15.37 1.54 5.22
C VAL A 440 -16.88 1.71 4.99
N ARG A 441 -17.69 1.65 6.05
CA ARG A 441 -19.13 1.92 5.97
C ARG A 441 -19.44 3.34 5.51
N GLU A 442 -18.66 4.34 5.95
CA GLU A 442 -18.79 5.73 5.47
C GLU A 442 -18.49 5.81 3.97
N CYS A 443 -17.49 5.08 3.47
CA CYS A 443 -17.19 5.00 2.04
C CYS A 443 -18.33 4.38 1.22
N ASP A 444 -18.96 3.32 1.72
CA ASP A 444 -20.11 2.66 1.07
C ASP A 444 -21.30 3.61 0.84
N ARG A 445 -21.44 4.64 1.68
CA ARG A 445 -22.56 5.59 1.56
C ARG A 445 -22.35 6.69 0.53
N VAL A 446 -21.19 6.76 -0.09
CA VAL A 446 -20.89 7.76 -1.13
C VAL A 446 -21.65 7.43 -2.42
N GLY A 447 -22.18 8.45 -3.09
CA GLY A 447 -22.93 8.28 -4.35
C GLY A 447 -24.35 7.76 -4.19
N MET A 448 -24.92 7.84 -2.98
CA MET A 448 -26.35 7.59 -2.75
C MET A 448 -27.15 8.86 -3.05
N LYS A 449 -28.31 8.71 -3.69
CA LYS A 449 -29.27 9.82 -3.95
C LYS A 449 -29.71 10.52 -2.68
N LYS A 450 -29.85 9.75 -1.60
CA LYS A 450 -30.17 10.28 -0.27
C LYS A 450 -28.96 10.12 0.62
N VAL A 451 -28.43 11.23 1.07
CA VAL A 451 -27.39 11.25 2.09
C VAL A 451 -27.97 10.66 3.37
N GLU A 452 -27.26 9.72 3.99
CA GLU A 452 -27.66 9.17 5.29
C GLU A 452 -27.75 10.31 6.31
N ALA A 453 -28.86 10.30 7.06
CA ALA A 453 -29.07 11.36 8.04
C ALA A 453 -27.96 11.33 9.10
N PRO A 454 -27.28 12.46 9.39
CA PRO A 454 -26.14 12.51 10.31
C PRO A 454 -26.42 11.92 11.70
N TYR A 455 -27.72 11.91 12.15
CA TYR A 455 -28.09 11.34 13.44
C TYR A 455 -27.96 9.81 13.47
N ARG A 456 -28.15 9.11 12.33
CA ARG A 456 -27.99 7.66 12.25
C ARG A 456 -26.55 7.25 12.50
N LEU A 457 -25.61 7.91 11.82
CA LEU A 457 -24.19 7.65 12.03
C LEU A 457 -23.75 7.93 13.48
N ARG A 458 -24.25 9.03 14.07
CA ARG A 458 -24.00 9.35 15.47
C ARG A 458 -24.58 8.30 16.42
N LYS A 459 -25.78 7.77 16.12
CA LYS A 459 -26.37 6.68 16.90
C LYS A 459 -25.50 5.41 16.85
N TYR A 460 -24.95 5.06 15.68
CA TYR A 460 -24.02 3.93 15.59
C TYR A 460 -22.76 4.14 16.42
N PHE A 461 -22.15 5.30 16.34
CA PHE A 461 -20.98 5.62 17.15
C PHE A 461 -21.29 5.50 18.64
N ALA A 462 -22.40 6.06 19.10
CA ALA A 462 -22.80 5.96 20.50
C ALA A 462 -23.02 4.50 20.93
N MET A 463 -23.67 3.68 20.08
CA MET A 463 -23.87 2.25 20.37
C MET A 463 -22.56 1.47 20.41
N ILE A 464 -21.59 1.79 19.55
CA ILE A 464 -20.24 1.19 19.57
C ILE A 464 -19.51 1.60 20.85
N GLU A 465 -19.53 2.88 21.22
CA GLU A 465 -18.91 3.37 22.45
C GLU A 465 -19.51 2.74 23.70
N GLU A 466 -20.82 2.54 23.72
CA GLU A 466 -21.51 1.83 24.79
C GLU A 466 -21.10 0.35 24.84
N ALA A 467 -21.14 -0.34 23.69
CA ALA A 467 -20.78 -1.75 23.59
C ALA A 467 -19.30 -2.04 23.92
N LEU A 468 -18.38 -1.08 23.66
CA LEU A 468 -16.96 -1.21 24.02
C LEU A 468 -16.70 -1.17 25.53
N ARG A 469 -17.65 -0.72 26.34
CA ARG A 469 -17.57 -0.76 27.82
C ARG A 469 -17.95 -2.13 28.38
N ASP A 470 -18.62 -2.95 27.59
CA ASP A 470 -19.06 -4.27 27.98
C ASP A 470 -18.01 -5.35 27.68
N PRO A 471 -18.06 -6.53 28.32
CA PRO A 471 -17.23 -7.66 27.97
C PRO A 471 -17.56 -8.18 26.57
N ILE A 472 -16.60 -8.16 25.67
CA ILE A 472 -16.73 -8.59 24.25
C ILE A 472 -15.68 -9.60 23.82
N SER A 473 -14.84 -10.03 24.75
CA SER A 473 -13.82 -11.05 24.52
C SER A 473 -13.68 -11.98 25.70
N VAL A 474 -13.21 -13.20 25.47
CA VAL A 474 -12.94 -14.21 26.52
C VAL A 474 -12.02 -13.66 27.62
N LYS A 475 -11.09 -12.76 27.27
CA LYS A 475 -10.17 -12.13 28.24
C LYS A 475 -10.87 -11.18 29.23
N GLN A 476 -12.05 -10.71 28.90
CA GLN A 476 -12.84 -9.79 29.73
C GLN A 476 -13.90 -10.50 30.58
N LEU A 477 -14.04 -11.83 30.43
CA LEU A 477 -14.86 -12.60 31.34
C LEU A 477 -14.23 -12.61 32.74
N LYS A 478 -15.05 -12.48 33.77
CA LYS A 478 -14.60 -12.59 35.19
C LYS A 478 -14.09 -14.00 35.54
N ILE A 479 -14.44 -15.00 34.74
CA ILE A 479 -13.86 -16.35 34.77
C ILE A 479 -13.04 -16.56 33.51
N ASN A 480 -11.77 -16.90 33.67
CA ASN A 480 -10.82 -17.18 32.58
C ASN A 480 -10.35 -18.65 32.62
N GLY A 481 -9.48 -19.03 31.69
CA GLY A 481 -8.94 -20.40 31.64
C GLY A 481 -8.21 -20.83 32.91
N ASP A 482 -7.48 -19.92 33.55
CA ASP A 482 -6.76 -20.21 34.81
C ASP A 482 -7.71 -20.51 35.95
N TYR A 483 -8.82 -19.77 36.04
CA TYR A 483 -9.87 -20.03 37.03
C TYR A 483 -10.53 -21.40 36.80
N LEU A 484 -10.82 -21.76 35.53
CA LEU A 484 -11.40 -23.05 35.19
C LEU A 484 -10.47 -24.21 35.58
N ILE A 485 -9.15 -24.03 35.48
CA ILE A 485 -8.16 -25.04 35.85
C ILE A 485 -8.03 -25.14 37.38
N LYS A 486 -7.80 -24.00 38.06
CA LYS A 486 -7.41 -23.97 39.48
C LYS A 486 -8.58 -24.15 40.45
N ASP A 487 -9.71 -23.51 40.13
CA ASP A 487 -10.84 -23.41 41.05
C ASP A 487 -11.96 -24.42 40.72
N ILE A 488 -12.07 -24.88 39.48
CA ILE A 488 -13.12 -25.82 39.06
C ILE A 488 -12.52 -27.18 38.68
N GLY A 489 -11.22 -27.25 38.31
CA GLY A 489 -10.53 -28.51 38.01
C GLY A 489 -10.72 -28.99 36.56
N ILE A 490 -11.14 -28.12 35.64
CA ILE A 490 -11.28 -28.47 34.21
C ILE A 490 -9.90 -28.58 33.57
N LYS A 491 -9.63 -29.70 32.92
CA LYS A 491 -8.33 -29.93 32.26
C LYS A 491 -8.16 -29.02 31.05
N PRO A 492 -6.93 -28.47 30.81
CA PRO A 492 -6.63 -27.75 29.59
C PRO A 492 -6.95 -28.57 28.34
N GLY A 493 -7.68 -27.96 27.40
CA GLY A 493 -8.06 -28.65 26.17
C GLY A 493 -9.23 -27.98 25.44
N PRO A 494 -9.69 -28.55 24.32
CA PRO A 494 -10.78 -28.01 23.51
C PRO A 494 -12.07 -27.75 24.31
N ARG A 495 -12.39 -28.61 25.29
CA ARG A 495 -13.55 -28.50 26.17
C ARG A 495 -13.59 -27.16 26.90
N MET A 496 -12.47 -26.72 27.48
CA MET A 496 -12.34 -25.42 28.13
C MET A 496 -12.63 -24.27 27.15
N GLY A 497 -12.14 -24.38 25.93
CA GLY A 497 -12.41 -23.41 24.87
C GLY A 497 -13.91 -23.32 24.51
N TYR A 498 -14.61 -24.45 24.46
CA TYR A 498 -16.06 -24.49 24.22
C TYR A 498 -16.83 -23.82 25.35
N ILE A 499 -16.49 -24.12 26.60
CA ILE A 499 -17.15 -23.50 27.78
C ILE A 499 -16.97 -21.98 27.74
N LEU A 500 -15.73 -21.50 27.57
CA LEU A 500 -15.45 -20.05 27.51
C LEU A 500 -16.17 -19.35 26.36
N ASN A 501 -16.30 -19.99 25.21
CA ASN A 501 -17.05 -19.45 24.08
C ASN A 501 -18.55 -19.37 24.36
N VAL A 502 -19.16 -20.40 24.99
CA VAL A 502 -20.58 -20.34 25.37
C VAL A 502 -20.81 -19.23 26.38
N LEU A 503 -19.97 -19.12 27.42
CA LEU A 503 -20.09 -18.04 28.40
C LEU A 503 -19.96 -16.65 27.75
N LEU A 504 -19.02 -16.49 26.80
CA LEU A 504 -18.84 -15.23 26.10
C LEU A 504 -20.09 -14.85 25.29
N GLU A 505 -20.71 -15.79 24.58
CA GLU A 505 -21.94 -15.53 23.81
C GLU A 505 -23.10 -15.13 24.71
N GLU A 506 -23.27 -15.80 25.85
CA GLU A 506 -24.29 -15.45 26.84
C GLU A 506 -24.05 -14.06 27.44
N VAL A 507 -22.78 -13.69 27.73
CA VAL A 507 -22.39 -12.37 28.23
C VAL A 507 -22.52 -11.28 27.16
N ILE A 508 -22.21 -11.58 25.90
CA ILE A 508 -22.46 -10.66 24.79
C ILE A 508 -23.95 -10.32 24.66
N ASP A 509 -24.84 -11.28 24.89
CA ASP A 509 -26.26 -11.04 24.90
C ASP A 509 -26.69 -10.23 26.12
N ASN A 510 -26.21 -10.58 27.29
CA ASN A 510 -26.51 -9.91 28.54
C ASN A 510 -25.27 -9.71 29.41
N PRO A 511 -24.61 -8.52 29.33
CA PRO A 511 -23.39 -8.22 30.09
C PRO A 511 -23.50 -8.37 31.61
N LYS A 512 -24.73 -8.29 32.16
CA LYS A 512 -24.98 -8.47 33.60
C LYS A 512 -24.66 -9.90 34.07
N LEU A 513 -24.60 -10.87 33.16
CA LEU A 513 -24.18 -12.24 33.47
C LEU A 513 -22.70 -12.38 33.77
N ASN A 514 -21.86 -11.35 33.47
CA ASN A 514 -20.42 -11.37 33.74
C ASN A 514 -20.12 -11.17 35.24
N GLU A 515 -20.71 -11.99 36.08
CA GLU A 515 -20.43 -12.04 37.51
C GLU A 515 -19.87 -13.42 37.88
N THR A 516 -18.86 -13.46 38.74
CA THR A 516 -18.09 -14.71 39.04
C THR A 516 -19.01 -15.83 39.47
N GLU A 517 -19.97 -15.58 40.39
CA GLU A 517 -20.87 -16.60 40.91
C GLU A 517 -21.87 -17.11 39.86
N ILE A 518 -22.37 -16.21 39.00
CA ILE A 518 -23.29 -16.56 37.90
C ILE A 518 -22.54 -17.44 36.88
N LEU A 519 -21.35 -16.99 36.47
CA LEU A 519 -20.55 -17.71 35.50
C LEU A 519 -20.09 -19.07 36.06
N LYS A 520 -19.72 -19.13 37.34
CA LYS A 520 -19.33 -20.38 38.01
C LYS A 520 -20.49 -21.41 38.00
N ALA A 521 -21.68 -20.98 38.38
CA ALA A 521 -22.87 -21.85 38.33
C ALA A 521 -23.09 -22.35 36.89
N ARG A 522 -22.95 -21.48 35.90
CA ARG A 522 -23.12 -21.84 34.50
C ARG A 522 -22.03 -22.80 33.98
N VAL A 523 -20.78 -22.64 34.40
CA VAL A 523 -19.70 -23.58 34.09
C VAL A 523 -20.01 -24.98 34.60
N LEU A 524 -20.50 -25.11 35.85
CA LEU A 524 -20.86 -26.39 36.43
C LEU A 524 -22.02 -27.10 35.70
N GLU A 525 -22.93 -26.34 35.10
CA GLU A 525 -23.97 -26.88 34.22
C GLU A 525 -23.40 -27.36 32.89
N LEU A 526 -22.54 -26.55 32.26
CA LEU A 526 -21.92 -26.86 30.97
C LEU A 526 -20.97 -28.05 31.09
N ASP A 527 -20.30 -28.20 32.22
CA ASP A 527 -19.36 -29.32 32.48
C ASP A 527 -20.05 -30.68 32.62
N LYS A 528 -21.36 -30.71 32.82
CA LYS A 528 -22.18 -31.94 32.80
C LYS A 528 -22.49 -32.44 31.39
N LEU A 529 -22.33 -31.58 30.36
CA LEU A 529 -22.58 -31.93 28.96
C LEU A 529 -21.42 -32.75 28.39
N ASP A 530 -21.71 -33.65 27.48
CA ASP A 530 -20.68 -34.30 26.67
C ASP A 530 -20.03 -33.33 25.69
N ASP A 531 -18.84 -33.65 25.24
CA ASP A 531 -18.01 -32.78 24.36
C ASP A 531 -18.72 -32.47 23.04
N LYS A 532 -19.56 -33.38 22.53
CA LYS A 532 -20.27 -33.20 21.28
C LYS A 532 -21.40 -32.16 21.43
N ASN A 533 -22.18 -32.26 22.49
CA ASN A 533 -23.24 -31.29 22.78
C ASN A 533 -22.67 -29.92 23.16
N LEU A 534 -21.57 -29.91 23.90
CA LEU A 534 -20.87 -28.68 24.25
C LEU A 534 -20.28 -27.98 23.02
N ALA A 535 -19.66 -28.73 22.10
CA ALA A 535 -19.19 -28.21 20.83
C ALA A 535 -20.33 -27.67 19.96
N ILE A 536 -21.49 -28.35 19.93
CA ILE A 536 -22.67 -27.89 19.22
C ILE A 536 -23.17 -26.55 19.80
N LEU A 537 -23.23 -26.42 21.14
CA LEU A 537 -23.59 -25.16 21.78
C LEU A 537 -22.59 -24.04 21.47
N ALA A 538 -21.29 -24.32 21.57
CA ALA A 538 -20.22 -23.35 21.26
C ALA A 538 -20.23 -22.92 19.80
N ASN A 539 -20.60 -23.81 18.88
CA ASN A 539 -20.65 -23.53 17.44
C ASN A 539 -22.01 -22.97 16.98
N LYS A 540 -23.09 -23.25 17.73
CA LYS A 540 -24.45 -22.87 17.33
C LYS A 540 -24.60 -21.37 17.07
N ALA A 541 -23.91 -20.55 17.82
CA ALA A 541 -23.88 -19.10 17.61
C ALA A 541 -23.04 -18.71 16.36
N LYS A 542 -21.98 -19.46 16.03
CA LYS A 542 -21.18 -19.28 14.81
C LYS A 542 -21.90 -19.83 13.58
N GLU A 543 -22.51 -21.00 13.68
CA GLU A 543 -23.12 -21.72 12.55
C GLU A 543 -24.43 -21.11 12.06
N THR A 544 -25.24 -20.51 12.92
CA THR A 544 -26.56 -20.02 12.50
C THR A 544 -26.47 -18.95 11.41
N LYS A 545 -25.43 -18.15 11.41
CA LYS A 545 -25.24 -17.11 10.40
C LYS A 545 -24.39 -17.58 9.22
N GLU A 546 -23.29 -18.29 9.47
CA GLU A 546 -22.44 -18.84 8.39
C GLU A 546 -23.19 -19.88 7.55
N ASN A 547 -24.00 -20.74 8.16
CA ASN A 547 -24.81 -21.72 7.44
C ASN A 547 -25.98 -21.10 6.68
N LEU A 548 -26.63 -20.06 7.19
CA LEU A 548 -27.63 -19.30 6.43
C LEU A 548 -27.00 -18.59 5.24
N GLU A 549 -25.85 -17.95 5.44
CA GLU A 549 -25.10 -17.26 4.39
C GLU A 549 -24.52 -18.25 3.35
N GLU A 550 -23.98 -19.40 3.78
CA GLU A 550 -23.55 -20.47 2.86
C GLU A 550 -24.71 -21.15 2.12
N GLN A 551 -25.84 -21.35 2.77
CA GLN A 551 -27.02 -21.89 2.13
C GLN A 551 -27.60 -20.91 1.11
N GLU A 552 -27.58 -19.61 1.37
CA GLU A 552 -27.96 -18.60 0.39
C GLU A 552 -26.97 -18.54 -0.77
N VAL A 553 -25.67 -18.59 -0.50
CA VAL A 553 -24.62 -18.68 -1.54
C VAL A 553 -24.73 -19.98 -2.34
N LYS A 554 -24.97 -21.13 -1.68
CA LYS A 554 -25.21 -22.43 -2.37
C LYS A 554 -26.48 -22.40 -3.22
N LYS A 555 -27.56 -21.79 -2.74
CA LYS A 555 -28.77 -21.56 -3.56
C LYS A 555 -28.50 -20.60 -4.73
N LEU A 556 -27.50 -19.73 -4.59
CA LEU A 556 -27.03 -18.83 -5.65
C LEU A 556 -26.24 -19.57 -6.74
N HIS A 557 -25.54 -20.64 -6.41
CA HIS A 557 -24.75 -21.45 -7.35
C HIS A 557 -25.54 -22.60 -7.98
N MET A 558 -26.71 -22.94 -7.45
CA MET A 558 -27.55 -24.06 -7.93
C MET A 558 -28.69 -23.62 -8.87
N LYS A 559 -28.78 -22.36 -9.23
CA LYS A 559 -29.71 -21.81 -10.22
C LYS A 559 -28.93 -20.92 -11.20
#